data_edfffcfe39a76aea0b0eca7e785c34e1
#
_entry.id   edfffcfe39a76aea0b0eca7e785c34e1
#
_cell.length_a   1.000
_cell.length_b   1.000
_cell.length_c   1.000
_cell.angle_alpha   90.00
_cell.angle_beta   90.00
_cell.angle_gamma   90.00
#
_symmetry.space_group_name_H-M   'P 1'
#
loop_
_entity.id
_entity.type
_entity.pdbx_description
1 polymer ?
#
loop_
_entity_poly.entity_id
_entity_poly.type
_entity_poly.pdbx_seq_one_letter_code
_entity_poly.pdbx_strand_id
1 'polypeptide(L)'
;MDIGGSCLLTTTESKEITVVKFGGSVLENERSMEQAAQLVIDWVESGLGVVVVVSAMKGVTDQLIALSKKVDPDMEASLMDELLSSGEKTSARLMAGALATHGVRSVVVDPDCEYWPILTDGKHLDANPVLELSRVKAQETIVPLLREGRVPVVCGFLGKTLEGKTTTMGRGGSDTTAVLLGSCLDAKEVVLIKDVEGVYSSDPDRVRNPQFIESLRGEEAEMLAAGGAKFLHVKALRYQTGGLSIRVTSLDKLNAGTVIKGDLAPVSLEVFPQSVSMITVVGLDAKKIESVSQLTRAVREDGGTLLALSLETTSAIFYVAGGKNVLDQVHQVLVGENIGKAVSSFDGLSMMTVRGSSLETETGIVQRITQPLARASINLYGIVTIRSSIRVFVSSEQAEEALDLIRAAMMVKRT
;
A
#
# COMPACT_ATOMS: atom_id res chain seq x y z
N MET A 1 -25.98 57.82 24.49
CA MET A 1 -25.74 56.54 25.24
C MET A 1 -25.54 55.46 24.23
N ASP A 2 -24.31 55.14 24.10
CA ASP A 2 -23.75 54.22 23.08
C ASP A 2 -23.76 52.82 23.68
N ILE A 3 -24.42 51.87 23.05
CA ILE A 3 -24.34 50.43 23.43
C ILE A 3 -23.79 49.66 22.24
N GLY A 4 -22.47 49.78 22.09
CA GLY A 4 -21.70 48.92 21.22
C GLY A 4 -21.59 47.51 21.80
N GLY A 5 -22.49 46.62 21.41
CA GLY A 5 -22.34 45.17 21.64
C GLY A 5 -21.36 44.59 20.65
N SER A 6 -20.08 44.48 21.05
CA SER A 6 -19.07 43.71 20.33
C SER A 6 -19.45 42.24 20.38
N CYS A 7 -19.98 41.69 19.27
CA CYS A 7 -20.11 40.27 19.04
C CYS A 7 -18.70 39.70 18.79
N LEU A 8 -18.08 39.20 19.83
CA LEU A 8 -16.87 38.37 19.72
C LEU A 8 -17.23 37.12 18.93
N LEU A 9 -16.93 37.14 17.63
CA LEU A 9 -16.80 35.94 16.83
C LEU A 9 -15.63 35.16 17.40
N THR A 10 -15.91 34.22 18.29
CA THR A 10 -14.96 33.20 18.67
C THR A 10 -14.64 32.41 17.41
N THR A 11 -13.50 32.64 16.81
CA THR A 11 -12.89 31.79 15.85
C THR A 11 -12.66 30.42 16.55
N THR A 12 -13.54 29.46 16.33
CA THR A 12 -13.30 28.10 16.70
C THR A 12 -12.10 27.63 15.88
N GLU A 13 -10.92 27.60 16.50
CA GLU A 13 -9.73 26.96 15.92
C GLU A 13 -10.15 25.55 15.50
N SER A 14 -9.91 25.21 14.24
CA SER A 14 -10.18 23.88 13.73
C SER A 14 -9.28 22.89 14.49
N LYS A 15 -9.89 22.01 15.28
CA LYS A 15 -9.14 20.96 15.99
C LYS A 15 -8.33 20.14 14.99
N GLU A 16 -7.08 19.83 15.33
CA GLU A 16 -6.29 18.85 14.57
C GLU A 16 -7.02 17.51 14.58
N ILE A 17 -7.22 16.92 13.39
CA ILE A 17 -7.92 15.65 13.25
C ILE A 17 -6.90 14.52 13.29
N THR A 18 -7.16 13.51 14.11
CA THR A 18 -6.44 12.24 14.16
C THR A 18 -7.42 11.09 13.92
N VAL A 19 -7.06 10.18 13.02
CA VAL A 19 -7.82 8.95 12.80
C VAL A 19 -7.09 7.82 13.51
N VAL A 20 -7.77 7.14 14.44
CA VAL A 20 -7.20 5.97 15.12
C VAL A 20 -7.94 4.70 14.72
N LYS A 21 -7.19 3.66 14.39
CA LYS A 21 -7.76 2.37 14.03
C LYS A 21 -7.33 1.30 15.02
N PHE A 22 -8.31 0.57 15.53
CA PHE A 22 -8.08 -0.60 16.37
C PHE A 22 -8.30 -1.89 15.57
N GLY A 23 -7.25 -2.72 15.49
CA GLY A 23 -7.31 -4.02 14.83
C GLY A 23 -8.12 -5.07 15.60
N GLY A 24 -8.61 -6.10 14.93
CA GLY A 24 -9.32 -7.19 15.59
C GLY A 24 -8.47 -7.93 16.62
N SER A 25 -7.16 -8.07 16.41
CA SER A 25 -6.22 -8.63 17.38
C SER A 25 -6.04 -7.75 18.63
N VAL A 26 -6.33 -6.46 18.53
CA VAL A 26 -6.31 -5.50 19.65
C VAL A 26 -7.64 -5.53 20.42
N LEU A 27 -8.78 -5.63 19.69
CA LEU A 27 -10.11 -5.71 20.27
C LEU A 27 -10.47 -7.18 20.58
N GLU A 28 -9.73 -7.80 21.51
CA GLU A 28 -9.85 -9.23 21.79
C GLU A 28 -10.89 -9.56 22.88
N ASN A 29 -11.03 -8.66 23.86
CA ASN A 29 -11.90 -8.83 25.01
C ASN A 29 -12.33 -7.48 25.61
N GLU A 30 -13.11 -7.51 26.69
CA GLU A 30 -13.65 -6.32 27.36
C GLU A 30 -12.53 -5.39 27.84
N ARG A 31 -11.46 -5.94 28.40
CA ARG A 31 -10.35 -5.17 28.94
C ARG A 31 -9.60 -4.41 27.85
N SER A 32 -9.36 -5.05 26.71
CA SER A 32 -8.69 -4.39 25.58
C SER A 32 -9.58 -3.34 24.91
N MET A 33 -10.90 -3.55 24.92
CA MET A 33 -11.88 -2.55 24.48
C MET A 33 -11.83 -1.31 25.38
N GLU A 34 -11.80 -1.50 26.70
CA GLU A 34 -11.69 -0.41 27.68
C GLU A 34 -10.37 0.38 27.54
N GLN A 35 -9.25 -0.32 27.36
CA GLN A 35 -7.95 0.34 27.10
C GLN A 35 -7.96 1.17 25.81
N ALA A 36 -8.60 0.63 24.77
CA ALA A 36 -8.77 1.36 23.50
C ALA A 36 -9.66 2.60 23.67
N ALA A 37 -10.76 2.48 24.43
CA ALA A 37 -11.63 3.61 24.76
C ALA A 37 -10.88 4.68 25.58
N GLN A 38 -10.10 4.28 26.59
CA GLN A 38 -9.32 5.20 27.40
C GLN A 38 -8.33 6.03 26.56
N LEU A 39 -7.66 5.41 25.60
CA LEU A 39 -6.80 6.15 24.67
C LEU A 39 -7.55 7.24 23.90
N VAL A 40 -8.75 6.91 23.42
CA VAL A 40 -9.59 7.88 22.69
C VAL A 40 -10.00 9.02 23.61
N ILE A 41 -10.36 8.71 24.86
CA ILE A 41 -10.73 9.70 25.88
C ILE A 41 -9.59 10.67 26.12
N ASP A 42 -8.37 10.15 26.39
CA ASP A 42 -7.17 10.97 26.66
C ASP A 42 -6.89 11.93 25.48
N TRP A 43 -7.07 11.49 24.25
CA TRP A 43 -6.87 12.34 23.07
C TRP A 43 -7.97 13.40 22.88
N VAL A 44 -9.22 13.05 23.14
CA VAL A 44 -10.33 14.01 23.12
C VAL A 44 -10.14 15.08 24.20
N GLU A 45 -9.72 14.69 25.40
CA GLU A 45 -9.41 15.61 26.52
C GLU A 45 -8.22 16.50 26.21
N SER A 46 -7.24 16.03 25.44
CA SER A 46 -6.12 16.83 24.96
C SER A 46 -6.51 17.86 23.86
N GLY A 47 -7.78 17.85 23.43
CA GLY A 47 -8.31 18.80 22.45
C GLY A 47 -8.28 18.35 21.00
N LEU A 48 -7.88 17.10 20.71
CA LEU A 48 -7.88 16.55 19.35
C LEU A 48 -9.30 16.26 18.84
N GLY A 49 -9.48 16.37 17.52
CA GLY A 49 -10.62 15.82 16.81
C GLY A 49 -10.35 14.35 16.48
N VAL A 50 -10.97 13.41 17.19
CA VAL A 50 -10.66 11.99 17.05
C VAL A 50 -11.72 11.28 16.22
N VAL A 51 -11.31 10.55 15.17
CA VAL A 51 -12.14 9.60 14.42
C VAL A 51 -11.66 8.20 14.72
N VAL A 52 -12.54 7.37 15.24
CA VAL A 52 -12.23 5.97 15.60
C VAL A 52 -12.67 5.04 14.48
N VAL A 53 -11.78 4.15 14.03
CA VAL A 53 -12.09 3.07 13.10
C VAL A 53 -11.91 1.73 13.81
N VAL A 54 -12.90 0.87 13.79
CA VAL A 54 -12.84 -0.44 14.45
C VAL A 54 -12.94 -1.57 13.44
N SER A 55 -12.19 -2.64 13.67
CA SER A 55 -12.39 -3.94 13.01
C SER A 55 -13.36 -4.79 13.81
N ALA A 56 -13.89 -5.86 13.21
CA ALA A 56 -14.52 -6.92 13.99
C ALA A 56 -13.56 -7.43 15.07
N MET A 57 -14.10 -7.87 16.20
CA MET A 57 -13.31 -8.50 17.26
C MET A 57 -12.60 -9.75 16.74
N LYS A 58 -11.50 -10.13 17.39
CA LYS A 58 -10.67 -11.28 17.00
C LYS A 58 -11.47 -12.55 16.74
N GLY A 59 -11.31 -13.10 15.53
CA GLY A 59 -11.94 -14.35 15.13
C GLY A 59 -13.42 -14.26 14.70
N VAL A 60 -14.10 -13.11 14.89
CA VAL A 60 -15.52 -12.97 14.53
C VAL A 60 -15.73 -13.12 13.03
N THR A 61 -14.94 -12.44 12.21
CA THR A 61 -15.04 -12.53 10.75
C THR A 61 -14.83 -13.97 10.26
N ASP A 62 -13.83 -14.68 10.80
CA ASP A 62 -13.56 -16.08 10.45
C ASP A 62 -14.70 -17.01 10.86
N GLN A 63 -15.32 -16.76 12.02
CA GLN A 63 -16.50 -17.52 12.48
C GLN A 63 -17.70 -17.30 11.54
N LEU A 64 -17.96 -16.07 11.11
CA LEU A 64 -19.04 -15.76 10.18
C LEU A 64 -18.82 -16.44 8.82
N ILE A 65 -17.58 -16.41 8.29
CA ILE A 65 -17.20 -17.11 7.06
C ILE A 65 -17.36 -18.63 7.22
N ALA A 66 -16.95 -19.19 8.35
CA ALA A 66 -17.06 -20.62 8.59
C ALA A 66 -18.53 -21.06 8.74
N LEU A 67 -19.37 -20.20 9.34
CA LEU A 67 -20.79 -20.44 9.50
C LEU A 67 -21.52 -20.37 8.15
N SER A 68 -21.26 -19.33 7.35
CA SER A 68 -21.89 -19.18 6.03
C SER A 68 -21.61 -20.37 5.13
N LYS A 69 -20.36 -20.85 5.07
CA LYS A 69 -19.98 -22.02 4.29
C LYS A 69 -20.67 -23.32 4.70
N LYS A 70 -21.07 -23.43 5.96
CA LYS A 70 -21.83 -24.60 6.45
C LYS A 70 -23.31 -24.52 6.07
N VAL A 71 -23.87 -23.32 5.96
CA VAL A 71 -25.27 -23.07 5.61
C VAL A 71 -25.46 -23.05 4.10
N ASP A 72 -24.61 -22.29 3.41
CA ASP A 72 -24.62 -22.13 1.94
C ASP A 72 -23.17 -21.89 1.46
N PRO A 73 -22.52 -22.95 0.91
CA PRO A 73 -21.15 -22.82 0.38
C PRO A 73 -21.01 -21.83 -0.76
N ASP A 74 -22.09 -21.57 -1.50
CA ASP A 74 -22.14 -20.71 -2.68
C ASP A 74 -22.93 -19.40 -2.41
N MET A 75 -22.98 -18.97 -1.14
CA MET A 75 -23.69 -17.75 -0.72
C MET A 75 -23.37 -16.58 -1.62
N GLU A 76 -24.40 -15.88 -2.08
CA GLU A 76 -24.26 -14.69 -2.92
C GLU A 76 -23.33 -13.65 -2.26
N ALA A 77 -22.42 -13.07 -3.05
CA ALA A 77 -21.39 -12.18 -2.54
C ALA A 77 -21.96 -10.94 -1.82
N SER A 78 -23.08 -10.40 -2.27
CA SER A 78 -23.76 -9.28 -1.62
C SER A 78 -24.32 -9.66 -0.23
N LEU A 79 -24.91 -10.85 -0.11
CA LEU A 79 -25.40 -11.37 1.17
C LEU A 79 -24.24 -11.70 2.13
N MET A 80 -23.11 -12.18 1.59
CA MET A 80 -21.90 -12.40 2.37
C MET A 80 -21.35 -11.09 2.92
N ASP A 81 -21.30 -10.02 2.13
CA ASP A 81 -20.88 -8.70 2.59
C ASP A 81 -21.75 -8.19 3.74
N GLU A 82 -23.07 -8.37 3.64
CA GLU A 82 -23.99 -8.00 4.71
C GLU A 82 -23.76 -8.82 5.98
N LEU A 83 -23.59 -10.14 5.85
CA LEU A 83 -23.28 -11.01 6.97
C LEU A 83 -21.97 -10.59 7.67
N LEU A 84 -20.91 -10.39 6.90
CA LEU A 84 -19.62 -10.00 7.45
C LEU A 84 -19.67 -8.62 8.11
N SER A 85 -20.49 -7.70 7.62
CA SER A 85 -20.65 -6.36 8.19
C SER A 85 -21.07 -6.35 9.66
N SER A 86 -21.74 -7.43 10.11
CA SER A 86 -22.23 -7.54 11.49
C SER A 86 -21.11 -7.54 12.54
N GLY A 87 -19.90 -8.00 12.16
CA GLY A 87 -18.75 -8.01 13.04
C GLY A 87 -18.28 -6.59 13.41
N GLU A 88 -18.08 -5.75 12.42
CA GLU A 88 -17.66 -4.35 12.59
C GLU A 88 -18.79 -3.52 13.24
N LYS A 89 -20.03 -3.73 12.84
CA LYS A 89 -21.20 -3.09 13.46
C LYS A 89 -21.30 -3.38 14.96
N THR A 90 -20.95 -4.60 15.37
CA THR A 90 -20.91 -4.99 16.78
C THR A 90 -19.78 -4.26 17.51
N SER A 91 -18.56 -4.29 16.97
CA SER A 91 -17.39 -3.61 17.57
C SER A 91 -17.60 -2.11 17.72
N ALA A 92 -18.22 -1.47 16.72
CA ALA A 92 -18.48 -0.02 16.75
C ALA A 92 -19.47 0.35 17.88
N ARG A 93 -20.50 -0.48 18.11
CA ARG A 93 -21.46 -0.27 19.19
C ARG A 93 -20.85 -0.49 20.57
N LEU A 94 -19.98 -1.50 20.71
CA LEU A 94 -19.26 -1.76 21.95
C LEU A 94 -18.29 -0.60 22.27
N MET A 95 -17.53 -0.12 21.30
CA MET A 95 -16.65 1.03 21.47
C MET A 95 -17.43 2.30 21.83
N ALA A 96 -18.54 2.57 21.16
CA ALA A 96 -19.39 3.71 21.50
C ALA A 96 -19.97 3.59 22.91
N GLY A 97 -20.34 2.39 23.35
CA GLY A 97 -20.76 2.10 24.72
C GLY A 97 -19.66 2.38 25.74
N ALA A 98 -18.43 1.90 25.48
CA ALA A 98 -17.28 2.13 26.35
C ALA A 98 -16.96 3.65 26.46
N LEU A 99 -17.01 4.40 25.37
CA LEU A 99 -16.84 5.86 25.40
C LEU A 99 -17.92 6.58 26.20
N ALA A 100 -19.18 6.11 26.08
CA ALA A 100 -20.30 6.70 26.78
C ALA A 100 -20.23 6.53 28.32
N THR A 101 -19.65 5.42 28.82
CA THR A 101 -19.43 5.22 30.28
C THR A 101 -18.53 6.27 30.91
N HIS A 102 -17.69 6.90 30.09
CA HIS A 102 -16.79 8.00 30.51
C HIS A 102 -17.29 9.39 30.07
N GLY A 103 -18.56 9.50 29.66
CA GLY A 103 -19.18 10.77 29.30
C GLY A 103 -18.77 11.35 27.93
N VAL A 104 -18.02 10.60 27.11
CA VAL A 104 -17.65 11.03 25.75
C VAL A 104 -18.81 10.79 24.80
N ARG A 105 -19.27 11.87 24.15
CA ARG A 105 -20.34 11.78 23.15
C ARG A 105 -19.79 11.19 21.86
N SER A 106 -20.24 9.99 21.52
CA SER A 106 -19.86 9.29 20.29
C SER A 106 -21.04 9.04 19.35
N VAL A 107 -20.74 8.74 18.09
CA VAL A 107 -21.73 8.37 17.06
C VAL A 107 -21.22 7.15 16.33
N VAL A 108 -22.02 6.09 16.32
CA VAL A 108 -21.73 4.93 15.46
C VAL A 108 -21.97 5.32 14.01
N VAL A 109 -20.95 5.12 13.16
CA VAL A 109 -21.00 5.38 11.73
C VAL A 109 -20.86 4.05 11.00
N ASP A 110 -21.97 3.51 10.55
CA ASP A 110 -22.05 2.27 9.77
C ASP A 110 -22.77 2.51 8.42
N PRO A 111 -22.74 1.57 7.46
CA PRO A 111 -23.35 1.76 6.15
C PRO A 111 -24.84 2.13 6.16
N ASP A 112 -25.55 1.83 7.24
CA ASP A 112 -26.98 2.07 7.34
C ASP A 112 -27.33 3.48 7.87
N CYS A 113 -26.34 4.21 8.42
CA CYS A 113 -26.57 5.54 8.95
C CYS A 113 -26.37 6.64 7.88
N GLU A 114 -26.98 7.81 8.13
CA GLU A 114 -26.86 9.00 7.25
C GLU A 114 -25.45 9.60 7.16
N TYR A 115 -24.61 9.33 8.16
CA TYR A 115 -23.25 9.85 8.26
C TYR A 115 -22.20 9.00 7.51
N TRP A 116 -22.61 7.91 6.83
CA TRP A 116 -21.69 7.00 6.16
C TRP A 116 -20.92 7.67 5.03
N PRO A 117 -19.56 7.73 5.10
CA PRO A 117 -18.78 8.49 4.15
C PRO A 117 -18.15 7.67 3.01
N ILE A 118 -18.11 6.32 3.10
CA ILE A 118 -17.24 5.50 2.26
C ILE A 118 -18.04 4.89 1.10
N LEU A 119 -17.78 5.41 -0.11
CA LEU A 119 -18.36 4.90 -1.34
C LEU A 119 -17.35 4.01 -2.09
N THR A 120 -17.84 2.95 -2.72
CA THR A 120 -17.01 1.93 -3.38
C THR A 120 -17.45 1.61 -4.80
N ASP A 121 -16.59 0.91 -5.54
CA ASP A 121 -16.79 0.48 -6.94
C ASP A 121 -17.83 -0.66 -7.13
N GLY A 122 -18.47 -1.12 -6.08
CA GLY A 122 -19.48 -2.17 -6.14
C GLY A 122 -18.96 -3.60 -6.32
N LYS A 123 -17.65 -3.81 -6.31
CA LYS A 123 -17.07 -5.15 -6.31
C LYS A 123 -17.22 -5.80 -4.94
N HIS A 124 -18.20 -6.70 -4.82
CA HIS A 124 -18.44 -7.41 -3.56
C HIS A 124 -17.20 -8.21 -3.10
N LEU A 125 -17.00 -8.33 -1.78
CA LEU A 125 -15.91 -9.05 -1.08
C LEU A 125 -14.50 -8.48 -1.26
N ASP A 126 -14.29 -7.55 -2.22
CA ASP A 126 -13.00 -6.91 -2.47
C ASP A 126 -13.21 -5.52 -3.12
N ALA A 127 -14.15 -4.75 -2.58
CA ALA A 127 -14.48 -3.42 -3.08
C ALA A 127 -13.34 -2.42 -2.91
N ASN A 128 -13.20 -1.49 -3.85
CA ASN A 128 -12.25 -0.39 -3.77
C ASN A 128 -12.99 0.91 -3.47
N PRO A 129 -12.58 1.64 -2.44
CA PRO A 129 -13.11 2.98 -2.19
C PRO A 129 -12.86 3.94 -3.35
N VAL A 130 -13.85 4.78 -3.64
CA VAL A 130 -13.73 5.89 -4.58
C VAL A 130 -13.35 7.13 -3.80
N LEU A 131 -12.06 7.50 -3.83
CA LEU A 131 -11.46 8.54 -2.98
C LEU A 131 -12.22 9.86 -3.06
N GLU A 132 -12.45 10.40 -4.26
CA GLU A 132 -13.06 11.72 -4.43
C GLU A 132 -14.51 11.78 -3.90
N LEU A 133 -15.31 10.75 -4.18
CA LEU A 133 -16.68 10.67 -3.67
C LEU A 133 -16.70 10.52 -2.14
N SER A 134 -15.80 9.69 -1.61
CA SER A 134 -15.67 9.48 -0.16
C SER A 134 -15.16 10.74 0.54
N ARG A 135 -14.27 11.52 -0.08
CA ARG A 135 -13.79 12.81 0.44
C ARG A 135 -14.94 13.79 0.61
N VAL A 136 -15.73 14.00 -0.43
CA VAL A 136 -16.90 14.90 -0.37
C VAL A 136 -17.83 14.47 0.77
N LYS A 137 -18.18 13.19 0.81
CA LYS A 137 -19.05 12.65 1.86
C LYS A 137 -18.47 12.80 3.27
N ALA A 138 -17.20 12.50 3.47
CA ALA A 138 -16.53 12.62 4.77
C ALA A 138 -16.51 14.08 5.27
N GLN A 139 -16.27 15.05 4.38
CA GLN A 139 -16.31 16.46 4.71
C GLN A 139 -17.73 16.93 5.08
N GLU A 140 -18.76 16.40 4.40
CA GLU A 140 -20.16 16.74 4.66
C GLU A 140 -20.71 16.10 5.93
N THR A 141 -20.25 14.90 6.31
CA THR A 141 -20.90 14.11 7.37
C THR A 141 -20.04 13.94 8.62
N ILE A 142 -18.73 13.76 8.50
CA ILE A 142 -17.84 13.52 9.66
C ILE A 142 -17.34 14.81 10.28
N VAL A 143 -16.97 15.81 9.47
CA VAL A 143 -16.45 17.08 9.99
C VAL A 143 -17.46 17.81 10.87
N PRO A 144 -18.77 17.87 10.56
CA PRO A 144 -19.76 18.47 11.47
C PRO A 144 -19.83 17.76 12.83
N LEU A 145 -19.77 16.42 12.86
CA LEU A 145 -19.75 15.66 14.12
C LEU A 145 -18.57 16.06 15.01
N LEU A 146 -17.38 16.18 14.43
CA LEU A 146 -16.17 16.61 15.14
C LEU A 146 -16.32 18.05 15.68
N ARG A 147 -16.92 18.96 14.91
CA ARG A 147 -17.19 20.33 15.34
C ARG A 147 -18.19 20.39 16.51
N GLU A 148 -19.12 19.47 16.56
CA GLU A 148 -20.05 19.32 17.68
C GLU A 148 -19.43 18.67 18.92
N GLY A 149 -18.14 18.31 18.87
CA GLY A 149 -17.42 17.61 19.92
C GLY A 149 -17.91 16.17 20.11
N ARG A 150 -18.35 15.52 19.03
CA ARG A 150 -18.76 14.11 19.01
C ARG A 150 -17.63 13.29 18.38
N VAL A 151 -17.45 12.07 18.85
CA VAL A 151 -16.46 11.11 18.33
C VAL A 151 -17.14 10.17 17.34
N PRO A 152 -16.86 10.26 16.03
CA PRO A 152 -17.33 9.26 15.06
C PRO A 152 -16.63 7.92 15.30
N VAL A 153 -17.40 6.84 15.52
CA VAL A 153 -16.92 5.46 15.61
C VAL A 153 -17.33 4.74 14.33
N VAL A 154 -16.40 4.65 13.39
CA VAL A 154 -16.63 4.18 12.03
C VAL A 154 -16.36 2.68 11.93
N CYS A 155 -17.27 1.93 11.34
CA CYS A 155 -17.05 0.54 10.97
C CYS A 155 -15.95 0.46 9.90
N GLY A 156 -14.80 -0.14 10.24
CA GLY A 156 -13.76 -0.43 9.26
C GLY A 156 -14.20 -1.49 8.25
N PHE A 157 -13.38 -1.77 7.22
CA PHE A 157 -13.59 -2.86 6.27
C PHE A 157 -14.82 -2.69 5.34
N LEU A 158 -15.79 -1.88 5.72
CA LEU A 158 -17.06 -1.73 5.01
C LEU A 158 -17.05 -0.55 4.02
N GLY A 159 -17.89 -0.67 3.00
CA GLY A 159 -18.21 0.36 2.03
C GLY A 159 -19.67 0.30 1.61
N LYS A 160 -20.07 1.22 0.76
CA LYS A 160 -21.42 1.27 0.17
C LYS A 160 -21.34 1.61 -1.31
N THR A 161 -22.11 0.92 -2.13
CA THR A 161 -22.25 1.30 -3.55
C THR A 161 -23.09 2.57 -3.69
N LEU A 162 -23.09 3.17 -4.87
CA LEU A 162 -23.99 4.31 -5.16
C LEU A 162 -25.47 3.92 -5.07
N GLU A 163 -25.79 2.66 -5.32
CA GLU A 163 -27.16 2.08 -5.20
C GLU A 163 -27.54 1.74 -3.75
N GLY A 164 -26.63 1.97 -2.79
CA GLY A 164 -26.88 1.78 -1.39
C GLY A 164 -26.61 0.38 -0.85
N LYS A 165 -26.00 -0.53 -1.62
CA LYS A 165 -25.63 -1.87 -1.17
C LYS A 165 -24.36 -1.86 -0.33
N THR A 166 -24.32 -2.60 0.75
CA THR A 166 -23.11 -2.82 1.56
C THR A 166 -22.08 -3.63 0.77
N THR A 167 -20.81 -3.26 0.92
CA THR A 167 -19.67 -3.97 0.35
C THR A 167 -18.58 -4.16 1.40
N THR A 168 -17.73 -5.16 1.23
CA THR A 168 -16.51 -5.34 2.03
C THR A 168 -15.25 -5.16 1.18
N MET A 169 -14.18 -4.64 1.80
CA MET A 169 -12.96 -4.23 1.08
C MET A 169 -11.89 -5.33 1.00
N GLY A 170 -12.21 -6.53 1.45
CA GLY A 170 -11.25 -7.63 1.47
C GLY A 170 -10.15 -7.44 2.52
N ARG A 171 -9.04 -8.15 2.36
CA ARG A 171 -7.93 -8.12 3.34
C ARG A 171 -7.38 -6.71 3.53
N GLY A 172 -7.13 -6.34 4.79
CA GLY A 172 -6.64 -5.00 5.14
C GLY A 172 -7.70 -3.89 5.01
N GLY A 173 -8.97 -4.24 4.85
CA GLY A 173 -10.04 -3.28 4.65
C GLY A 173 -10.16 -2.22 5.74
N SER A 174 -10.01 -2.58 7.02
CA SER A 174 -10.07 -1.59 8.12
C SER A 174 -8.87 -0.65 8.15
N ASP A 175 -7.66 -1.11 7.76
CA ASP A 175 -6.51 -0.23 7.57
C ASP A 175 -6.78 0.72 6.39
N THR A 176 -7.38 0.19 5.30
CA THR A 176 -7.80 0.99 4.14
C THR A 176 -8.81 2.05 4.53
N THR A 177 -9.82 1.70 5.33
CA THR A 177 -10.79 2.66 5.88
C THR A 177 -10.11 3.80 6.63
N ALA A 178 -9.17 3.48 7.53
CA ALA A 178 -8.50 4.48 8.35
C ALA A 178 -7.65 5.45 7.50
N VAL A 179 -6.84 4.92 6.58
CA VAL A 179 -5.99 5.75 5.72
C VAL A 179 -6.84 6.59 4.75
N LEU A 180 -7.89 6.01 4.17
CA LEU A 180 -8.84 6.74 3.33
C LEU A 180 -9.47 7.91 4.09
N LEU A 181 -10.00 7.68 5.29
CA LEU A 181 -10.58 8.74 6.11
C LEU A 181 -9.56 9.78 6.52
N GLY A 182 -8.32 9.36 6.86
CA GLY A 182 -7.23 10.28 7.12
C GLY A 182 -7.00 11.26 5.97
N SER A 183 -6.95 10.73 4.74
CA SER A 183 -6.79 11.55 3.53
C SER A 183 -8.03 12.39 3.20
N CYS A 184 -9.25 11.85 3.41
CA CYS A 184 -10.49 12.57 3.14
C CYS A 184 -10.74 13.73 4.10
N LEU A 185 -10.26 13.62 5.34
CA LEU A 185 -10.46 14.59 6.41
C LEU A 185 -9.27 15.54 6.60
N ASP A 186 -8.24 15.43 5.76
CA ASP A 186 -6.98 16.15 5.88
C ASP A 186 -6.39 16.01 7.30
N ALA A 187 -6.44 14.78 7.83
CA ALA A 187 -5.97 14.47 9.17
C ALA A 187 -4.46 14.68 9.27
N LYS A 188 -4.00 15.07 10.44
CA LYS A 188 -2.57 15.18 10.75
C LYS A 188 -1.88 13.83 10.72
N GLU A 189 -2.54 12.83 11.28
CA GLU A 189 -1.99 11.49 11.42
C GLU A 189 -3.09 10.44 11.41
N VAL A 190 -2.76 9.25 10.88
CA VAL A 190 -3.50 8.01 11.07
C VAL A 190 -2.69 7.11 11.98
N VAL A 191 -3.27 6.68 13.10
CA VAL A 191 -2.62 5.76 14.03
C VAL A 191 -3.26 4.38 13.93
N LEU A 192 -2.48 3.41 13.48
CA LEU A 192 -2.89 2.02 13.36
C LEU A 192 -2.41 1.25 14.58
N ILE A 193 -3.33 0.97 15.51
CA ILE A 193 -3.06 0.19 16.70
C ILE A 193 -3.14 -1.30 16.34
N LYS A 194 -2.04 -2.00 16.58
CA LYS A 194 -1.87 -3.42 16.26
C LYS A 194 -1.28 -4.19 17.46
N ASP A 195 -1.10 -5.48 17.28
CA ASP A 195 -0.42 -6.38 18.21
C ASP A 195 1.12 -6.34 18.11
N VAL A 196 1.64 -5.45 17.27
CA VAL A 196 3.08 -5.19 17.10
C VAL A 196 3.42 -3.74 17.38
N GLU A 197 4.58 -3.49 17.95
CA GLU A 197 5.03 -2.14 18.36
C GLU A 197 5.39 -1.24 17.15
N GLY A 198 5.49 -1.80 15.97
CA GLY A 198 5.87 -1.14 14.73
C GLY A 198 6.51 -2.11 13.75
N VAL A 199 7.36 -1.61 12.86
CA VAL A 199 8.05 -2.39 11.83
C VAL A 199 9.49 -2.68 12.26
N TYR A 200 9.92 -3.92 12.05
CA TYR A 200 11.29 -4.37 12.32
C TYR A 200 12.02 -4.70 11.02
N SER A 201 13.35 -4.74 11.08
CA SER A 201 14.23 -5.06 9.94
C SER A 201 13.98 -6.44 9.34
N SER A 202 13.33 -7.32 10.06
CA SER A 202 12.82 -8.63 9.62
C SER A 202 11.73 -9.11 10.59
N ASP A 203 11.06 -10.21 10.23
CA ASP A 203 10.05 -10.88 11.06
C ASP A 203 10.69 -11.37 12.39
N PRO A 204 10.25 -10.86 13.57
CA PRO A 204 10.79 -11.25 14.87
C PRO A 204 10.67 -12.74 15.18
N ASP A 205 9.67 -13.43 14.60
CA ASP A 205 9.47 -14.86 14.79
C ASP A 205 10.47 -15.71 13.98
N ARG A 206 11.14 -15.11 12.99
CA ARG A 206 12.01 -15.79 12.04
C ARG A 206 13.49 -15.42 12.15
N VAL A 207 13.79 -14.24 12.63
CA VAL A 207 15.15 -13.69 12.69
C VAL A 207 15.50 -13.27 14.12
N ARG A 208 16.70 -13.64 14.57
CA ARG A 208 17.20 -13.22 15.88
C ARG A 208 17.60 -11.74 15.87
N ASN A 209 17.20 -11.01 16.88
CA ASN A 209 17.55 -9.59 17.11
C ASN A 209 17.20 -8.67 15.92
N PRO A 210 15.95 -8.67 15.42
CA PRO A 210 15.54 -7.70 14.42
C PRO A 210 15.60 -6.30 15.03
N GLN A 211 16.06 -5.33 14.24
CA GLN A 211 16.13 -3.93 14.66
C GLN A 211 14.81 -3.22 14.38
N PHE A 212 14.39 -2.39 15.33
CA PHE A 212 13.20 -1.55 15.15
C PHE A 212 13.47 -0.44 14.12
N ILE A 213 12.49 -0.17 13.27
CA ILE A 213 12.54 0.86 12.24
C ILE A 213 11.64 2.02 12.67
N GLU A 214 12.22 3.17 12.96
CA GLU A 214 11.49 4.35 13.44
C GLU A 214 10.67 5.00 12.31
N SER A 215 11.18 5.00 11.09
CA SER A 215 10.51 5.63 9.95
C SER A 215 10.73 4.89 8.63
N LEU A 216 9.71 4.92 7.78
CA LEU A 216 9.72 4.42 6.41
C LEU A 216 9.13 5.47 5.48
N ARG A 217 9.62 5.52 4.25
CA ARG A 217 8.92 6.20 3.16
C ARG A 217 7.76 5.33 2.67
N GLY A 218 6.73 5.94 2.10
CA GLY A 218 5.58 5.22 1.55
C GLY A 218 5.96 4.08 0.61
N GLU A 219 6.93 4.32 -0.31
CA GLU A 219 7.45 3.29 -1.22
C GLU A 219 8.14 2.13 -0.50
N GLU A 220 8.92 2.41 0.55
CA GLU A 220 9.62 1.38 1.34
C GLU A 220 8.59 0.52 2.10
N ALA A 221 7.57 1.17 2.68
CA ALA A 221 6.48 0.50 3.36
C ALA A 221 5.67 -0.39 2.39
N GLU A 222 5.41 0.11 1.17
CA GLU A 222 4.76 -0.65 0.11
C GLU A 222 5.57 -1.90 -0.27
N MET A 223 6.88 -1.75 -0.51
CA MET A 223 7.76 -2.86 -0.86
C MET A 223 7.80 -3.93 0.23
N LEU A 224 7.85 -3.53 1.51
CA LEU A 224 7.82 -4.46 2.64
C LEU A 224 6.47 -5.15 2.77
N ALA A 225 5.37 -4.41 2.70
CA ALA A 225 4.02 -4.95 2.79
C ALA A 225 3.72 -5.94 1.65
N ALA A 226 4.09 -5.60 0.43
CA ALA A 226 4.02 -6.47 -0.73
C ALA A 226 4.97 -7.69 -0.57
N GLY A 227 6.09 -7.53 0.16
CA GLY A 227 7.01 -8.58 0.57
C GLY A 227 6.43 -9.61 1.53
N GLY A 228 5.24 -9.38 2.05
CA GLY A 228 4.57 -10.24 3.01
C GLY A 228 4.74 -9.81 4.47
N ALA A 229 5.31 -8.63 4.73
CA ALA A 229 5.35 -8.06 6.07
C ALA A 229 3.92 -7.68 6.53
N LYS A 230 3.54 -8.09 7.73
CA LYS A 230 2.13 -8.06 8.19
C LYS A 230 1.73 -6.78 8.93
N PHE A 231 2.55 -5.73 8.91
CA PHE A 231 2.28 -4.51 9.64
C PHE A 231 1.18 -3.63 9.01
N LEU A 232 1.00 -3.68 7.70
CA LEU A 232 0.02 -2.91 6.94
C LEU A 232 -0.29 -3.60 5.62
N HIS A 233 -1.52 -3.47 5.13
CA HIS A 233 -1.86 -4.00 3.80
C HIS A 233 -1.59 -2.96 2.70
N VAL A 234 -0.99 -3.38 1.59
CA VAL A 234 -0.64 -2.50 0.44
C VAL A 234 -1.82 -1.65 -0.03
N LYS A 235 -3.04 -2.22 -0.04
CA LYS A 235 -4.26 -1.52 -0.45
C LYS A 235 -4.48 -0.22 0.34
N ALA A 236 -4.14 -0.18 1.64
CA ALA A 236 -4.29 1.01 2.46
C ALA A 236 -3.36 2.14 2.04
N LEU A 237 -2.10 1.83 1.71
CA LEU A 237 -1.11 2.84 1.28
C LEU A 237 -1.53 3.62 0.03
N ARG A 238 -2.35 3.01 -0.85
CA ARG A 238 -2.84 3.68 -2.07
C ARG A 238 -3.71 4.90 -1.80
N TYR A 239 -4.28 4.97 -0.60
CA TYR A 239 -5.13 6.09 -0.17
C TYR A 239 -4.37 7.10 0.68
N GLN A 240 -3.06 6.91 0.91
CA GLN A 240 -2.21 7.90 1.56
C GLN A 240 -1.91 9.03 0.59
N THR A 241 -2.44 10.22 0.86
CA THR A 241 -2.29 11.42 0.02
C THR A 241 -2.09 12.67 0.88
N GLY A 242 -1.62 13.75 0.27
CA GLY A 242 -1.53 15.06 0.93
C GLY A 242 -0.51 15.16 2.06
N GLY A 243 0.50 14.30 2.07
CA GLY A 243 1.51 14.28 3.13
C GLY A 243 1.03 13.66 4.44
N LEU A 244 -0.08 12.92 4.42
CA LEU A 244 -0.62 12.20 5.58
C LEU A 244 0.43 11.30 6.21
N SER A 245 0.63 11.41 7.52
CA SER A 245 1.49 10.52 8.30
C SER A 245 0.70 9.31 8.79
N ILE A 246 1.26 8.11 8.63
CA ILE A 246 0.68 6.88 9.19
C ILE A 246 1.64 6.35 10.25
N ARG A 247 1.15 6.14 11.47
CA ARG A 247 1.91 5.50 12.56
C ARG A 247 1.38 4.10 12.80
N VAL A 248 2.27 3.12 12.83
CA VAL A 248 1.97 1.75 13.25
C VAL A 248 2.55 1.53 14.64
N THR A 249 1.71 1.17 15.61
CA THR A 249 2.12 1.01 17.00
C THR A 249 1.20 0.03 17.75
N SER A 250 1.53 -0.28 19.01
CA SER A 250 0.67 -1.04 19.93
C SER A 250 0.05 -0.13 21.00
N LEU A 251 -0.97 -0.63 21.73
CA LEU A 251 -1.57 0.10 22.86
C LEU A 251 -0.54 0.43 23.95
N ASP A 252 0.45 -0.44 24.15
CA ASP A 252 1.44 -0.28 25.21
C ASP A 252 2.57 0.70 24.83
N LYS A 253 2.69 1.09 23.56
CA LYS A 253 3.81 1.89 23.04
C LYS A 253 3.38 3.07 22.15
N LEU A 254 2.34 3.78 22.54
CA LEU A 254 1.70 4.84 21.76
C LEU A 254 2.64 5.97 21.30
N ASN A 255 3.64 6.32 22.12
CA ASN A 255 4.63 7.36 21.83
C ASN A 255 5.82 6.84 20.99
N ALA A 256 5.91 5.53 20.79
CA ALA A 256 6.84 4.87 19.89
C ALA A 256 6.05 4.31 18.71
N GLY A 257 6.71 3.73 17.75
CA GLY A 257 6.03 3.16 16.57
C GLY A 257 6.73 3.58 15.30
N THR A 258 6.47 2.87 14.24
CA THR A 258 7.02 3.20 12.93
C THR A 258 6.15 4.23 12.25
N VAL A 259 6.74 5.33 11.82
CA VAL A 259 6.06 6.41 11.09
C VAL A 259 6.32 6.25 9.60
N ILE A 260 5.25 6.15 8.82
CA ILE A 260 5.29 6.07 7.37
C ILE A 260 4.90 7.42 6.80
N LYS A 261 5.79 8.02 6.00
CA LYS A 261 5.60 9.35 5.39
C LYS A 261 5.79 9.30 3.88
N GLY A 262 5.13 10.24 3.21
CA GLY A 262 5.21 10.42 1.77
C GLY A 262 4.19 9.58 1.02
N ASP A 263 3.61 10.21 0.02
CA ASP A 263 2.61 9.62 -0.85
C ASP A 263 3.25 8.53 -1.73
N LEU A 264 2.47 7.54 -2.13
CA LEU A 264 2.91 6.64 -3.18
C LEU A 264 3.02 7.41 -4.50
N ALA A 265 4.10 7.22 -5.20
CA ALA A 265 4.25 7.81 -6.51
C ALA A 265 3.13 7.31 -7.45
N PRO A 266 2.49 8.19 -8.22
CA PRO A 266 1.58 7.77 -9.27
C PRO A 266 2.31 6.86 -10.27
N VAL A 267 1.55 6.10 -11.06
CA VAL A 267 2.16 5.29 -12.13
C VAL A 267 3.04 6.20 -12.98
N SER A 268 4.32 5.93 -12.99
CA SER A 268 5.33 6.66 -13.77
C SER A 268 5.93 5.77 -14.85
N LEU A 269 6.34 6.39 -15.94
CA LEU A 269 7.08 5.77 -17.02
C LEU A 269 8.34 6.57 -17.26
N GLU A 270 9.47 5.95 -16.98
CA GLU A 270 10.80 6.56 -17.09
C GLU A 270 11.64 5.81 -18.11
N VAL A 271 12.42 6.55 -18.90
CA VAL A 271 13.46 5.98 -19.78
C VAL A 271 14.79 6.15 -19.09
N PHE A 272 15.57 5.08 -19.00
CA PHE A 272 16.92 5.17 -18.48
C PHE A 272 17.79 5.97 -19.43
N PRO A 273 18.58 6.97 -18.94
CA PRO A 273 19.19 7.99 -19.81
C PRO A 273 20.38 7.49 -20.64
N GLN A 274 20.89 6.31 -20.36
CA GLN A 274 22.06 5.74 -21.05
C GLN A 274 21.65 4.54 -21.90
N SER A 275 22.39 4.32 -22.99
CA SER A 275 22.27 3.10 -23.78
C SER A 275 22.63 1.88 -22.94
N VAL A 276 21.92 0.78 -23.19
CA VAL A 276 22.05 -0.48 -22.46
C VAL A 276 22.62 -1.55 -23.38
N SER A 277 23.58 -2.30 -22.87
CA SER A 277 24.14 -3.50 -23.51
C SER A 277 23.59 -4.76 -22.82
N MET A 278 23.17 -5.74 -23.61
CA MET A 278 22.80 -7.06 -23.15
C MET A 278 24.01 -8.00 -23.33
N ILE A 279 24.64 -8.35 -22.22
CA ILE A 279 25.82 -9.22 -22.20
C ILE A 279 25.39 -10.64 -21.85
N THR A 280 25.59 -11.58 -22.76
CA THR A 280 25.24 -12.99 -22.58
C THR A 280 26.50 -13.82 -22.34
N VAL A 281 26.54 -14.49 -21.20
CA VAL A 281 27.61 -15.43 -20.82
C VAL A 281 27.05 -16.84 -20.89
N VAL A 282 27.74 -17.73 -21.61
CA VAL A 282 27.36 -19.15 -21.75
C VAL A 282 28.39 -20.07 -21.12
N GLY A 283 27.95 -21.25 -20.70
CA GLY A 283 28.80 -22.23 -20.01
C GLY A 283 29.10 -21.87 -18.56
N LEU A 284 28.38 -20.91 -18.00
CA LEU A 284 28.45 -20.51 -16.60
C LEU A 284 27.74 -21.54 -15.73
N ASP A 285 28.40 -22.03 -14.67
CA ASP A 285 27.70 -22.79 -13.63
C ASP A 285 27.00 -21.82 -12.68
N ALA A 286 25.73 -21.55 -12.95
CA ALA A 286 24.92 -20.60 -12.17
C ALA A 286 24.72 -21.04 -10.70
N LYS A 287 25.05 -22.28 -10.34
CA LYS A 287 25.05 -22.74 -8.93
C LYS A 287 26.23 -22.18 -8.15
N LYS A 288 27.26 -21.72 -8.83
CA LYS A 288 28.43 -21.06 -8.21
C LYS A 288 28.18 -19.57 -8.14
N ILE A 289 27.62 -19.12 -7.03
CA ILE A 289 27.33 -17.69 -6.76
C ILE A 289 28.58 -16.82 -6.91
N GLU A 290 29.75 -17.36 -6.56
CA GLU A 290 31.05 -16.70 -6.71
C GLU A 290 31.31 -16.27 -8.15
N SER A 291 31.00 -17.11 -9.14
CA SER A 291 31.21 -16.81 -10.56
C SER A 291 30.35 -15.61 -11.01
N VAL A 292 29.08 -15.56 -10.59
CA VAL A 292 28.19 -14.42 -10.87
C VAL A 292 28.70 -13.15 -10.18
N SER A 293 29.18 -13.28 -8.94
CA SER A 293 29.76 -12.17 -8.18
C SER A 293 31.01 -11.58 -8.85
N GLN A 294 31.91 -12.45 -9.36
CA GLN A 294 33.12 -12.02 -10.08
C GLN A 294 32.78 -11.26 -11.36
N LEU A 295 31.83 -11.77 -12.17
CA LEU A 295 31.36 -11.08 -13.38
C LEU A 295 30.68 -9.75 -13.07
N THR A 296 29.85 -9.72 -12.04
CA THR A 296 29.21 -8.46 -11.60
C THR A 296 30.23 -7.43 -11.12
N ARG A 297 31.30 -7.88 -10.45
CA ARG A 297 32.40 -7.03 -10.04
C ARG A 297 33.13 -6.45 -11.24
N ALA A 298 33.43 -7.27 -12.25
CA ALA A 298 34.10 -6.81 -13.51
C ALA A 298 33.28 -5.71 -14.19
N VAL A 299 31.96 -5.87 -14.30
CA VAL A 299 31.07 -4.84 -14.82
C VAL A 299 31.20 -3.53 -14.03
N ARG A 300 31.21 -3.58 -12.70
CA ARG A 300 31.29 -2.38 -11.86
C ARG A 300 32.66 -1.70 -11.90
N GLU A 301 33.74 -2.48 -11.94
CA GLU A 301 35.10 -1.95 -11.95
C GLU A 301 35.41 -1.18 -13.25
N ASP A 302 34.77 -1.53 -14.36
CA ASP A 302 34.82 -0.76 -15.60
C ASP A 302 33.86 0.47 -15.62
N GLY A 303 33.14 0.73 -14.53
CA GLY A 303 32.19 1.83 -14.43
C GLY A 303 30.80 1.51 -14.99
N GLY A 304 30.53 0.23 -15.29
CA GLY A 304 29.22 -0.22 -15.72
C GLY A 304 28.21 -0.30 -14.56
N THR A 305 26.95 -0.02 -14.86
CA THR A 305 25.83 -0.16 -13.94
C THR A 305 25.00 -1.37 -14.33
N LEU A 306 24.89 -2.36 -13.44
CA LEU A 306 24.02 -3.51 -13.66
C LEU A 306 22.56 -3.10 -13.42
N LEU A 307 21.74 -3.20 -14.45
CA LEU A 307 20.33 -2.84 -14.44
C LEU A 307 19.42 -4.05 -14.17
N ALA A 308 19.78 -5.21 -14.75
CA ALA A 308 19.05 -6.46 -14.55
C ALA A 308 19.98 -7.65 -14.79
N LEU A 309 19.64 -8.78 -14.20
CA LEU A 309 20.33 -10.06 -14.35
C LEU A 309 19.31 -11.17 -14.50
N SER A 310 19.47 -12.00 -15.53
CA SER A 310 18.75 -13.26 -15.68
C SER A 310 19.72 -14.41 -15.59
N LEU A 311 19.41 -15.40 -14.77
CA LEU A 311 20.22 -16.59 -14.58
C LEU A 311 19.46 -17.82 -15.08
N GLU A 312 20.13 -18.59 -15.92
CA GLU A 312 19.71 -19.91 -16.36
C GLU A 312 20.71 -20.96 -15.83
N THR A 313 20.42 -22.22 -15.99
CA THR A 313 21.29 -23.29 -15.46
C THR A 313 22.74 -23.20 -15.96
N THR A 314 22.93 -22.79 -17.19
CA THR A 314 24.26 -22.78 -17.88
C THR A 314 24.58 -21.44 -18.55
N SER A 315 23.80 -20.41 -18.30
CA SER A 315 24.01 -19.08 -18.89
C SER A 315 23.54 -17.96 -17.96
N ALA A 316 24.05 -16.76 -18.20
CA ALA A 316 23.59 -15.55 -17.56
C ALA A 316 23.48 -14.42 -18.58
N ILE A 317 22.45 -13.58 -18.41
CA ILE A 317 22.25 -12.37 -19.21
C ILE A 317 22.30 -11.18 -18.27
N PHE A 318 23.24 -10.29 -18.54
CA PHE A 318 23.42 -9.03 -17.80
C PHE A 318 22.95 -7.87 -18.67
N TYR A 319 22.06 -7.03 -18.16
CA TYR A 319 21.72 -5.75 -18.79
C TYR A 319 22.51 -4.66 -18.10
N VAL A 320 23.43 -4.04 -18.84
CA VAL A 320 24.44 -3.13 -18.30
C VAL A 320 24.36 -1.78 -19.02
N ALA A 321 24.43 -0.69 -18.27
CA ALA A 321 24.57 0.64 -18.83
C ALA A 321 25.92 1.24 -18.45
N GLY A 322 26.53 2.01 -19.37
CA GLY A 322 27.85 2.61 -19.16
C GLY A 322 28.98 1.60 -19.17
N GLY A 323 30.16 2.05 -18.71
CA GLY A 323 31.42 1.32 -18.87
C GLY A 323 32.05 1.54 -20.22
N LYS A 324 33.39 1.44 -20.30
CA LYS A 324 34.14 1.66 -21.52
C LYS A 324 34.45 0.36 -22.25
N ASN A 325 34.77 -0.68 -21.51
CA ASN A 325 35.23 -1.97 -22.03
C ASN A 325 34.59 -3.15 -21.27
N VAL A 326 33.32 -3.04 -20.88
CA VAL A 326 32.66 -4.04 -20.04
C VAL A 326 32.72 -5.45 -20.61
N LEU A 327 32.52 -5.59 -21.94
CA LEU A 327 32.61 -6.88 -22.60
C LEU A 327 33.99 -7.51 -22.44
N ASP A 328 35.06 -6.74 -22.63
CA ASP A 328 36.44 -7.21 -22.50
C ASP A 328 36.77 -7.59 -21.05
N GLN A 329 36.37 -6.78 -20.08
CA GLN A 329 36.55 -7.07 -18.65
C GLN A 329 35.80 -8.34 -18.22
N VAL A 330 34.59 -8.51 -18.67
CA VAL A 330 33.80 -9.74 -18.41
C VAL A 330 34.51 -10.95 -19.08
N HIS A 331 35.01 -10.79 -20.32
CA HIS A 331 35.72 -11.86 -21.00
C HIS A 331 37.04 -12.23 -20.28
N GLN A 332 37.83 -11.26 -19.83
CA GLN A 332 39.08 -11.52 -19.10
C GLN A 332 38.82 -12.33 -17.80
N VAL A 333 37.80 -11.92 -17.03
CA VAL A 333 37.41 -12.66 -15.82
C VAL A 333 36.90 -14.04 -16.16
N LEU A 334 36.07 -14.17 -17.21
CA LEU A 334 35.51 -15.46 -17.62
C LEU A 334 36.59 -16.47 -17.99
N VAL A 335 37.62 -16.04 -18.76
CA VAL A 335 38.73 -16.90 -19.17
C VAL A 335 39.74 -17.09 -18.05
N GLY A 336 40.15 -16.01 -17.35
CA GLY A 336 41.16 -16.06 -16.29
C GLY A 336 40.74 -16.96 -15.10
N GLU A 337 39.48 -16.90 -14.73
CA GLU A 337 38.92 -17.70 -13.61
C GLU A 337 38.30 -19.03 -14.09
N ASN A 338 38.27 -19.29 -15.37
CA ASN A 338 37.69 -20.50 -15.98
C ASN A 338 36.24 -20.75 -15.53
N ILE A 339 35.43 -19.69 -15.52
CA ILE A 339 34.05 -19.74 -14.97
C ILE A 339 32.94 -19.83 -16.01
N GLY A 340 33.31 -19.79 -17.30
CA GLY A 340 32.36 -19.91 -18.41
C GLY A 340 33.09 -20.27 -19.72
N LYS A 341 32.31 -20.37 -20.80
CA LYS A 341 32.86 -20.77 -22.13
C LYS A 341 33.01 -19.62 -23.11
N ALA A 342 32.01 -18.74 -23.14
CA ALA A 342 31.99 -17.62 -24.08
C ALA A 342 31.10 -16.48 -23.57
N VAL A 343 31.37 -15.28 -24.07
CA VAL A 343 30.58 -14.08 -23.82
C VAL A 343 30.31 -13.36 -25.15
N SER A 344 29.14 -12.77 -25.28
CA SER A 344 28.76 -11.89 -26.38
C SER A 344 28.00 -10.67 -25.85
N SER A 345 27.98 -9.57 -26.61
CA SER A 345 27.15 -8.43 -26.33
C SER A 345 26.19 -8.11 -27.48
N PHE A 346 25.04 -7.58 -27.11
CA PHE A 346 24.12 -6.91 -28.01
C PHE A 346 23.89 -5.51 -27.47
N ASP A 347 24.33 -4.49 -28.24
CA ASP A 347 24.34 -3.10 -27.80
C ASP A 347 23.18 -2.31 -28.41
N GLY A 348 23.01 -1.08 -27.98
CA GLY A 348 21.96 -0.18 -28.52
C GLY A 348 20.54 -0.48 -28.03
N LEU A 349 20.41 -0.93 -26.79
CA LEU A 349 19.12 -1.07 -26.14
C LEU A 349 18.79 0.17 -25.31
N SER A 350 17.49 0.41 -25.15
CA SER A 350 16.91 1.36 -24.19
C SER A 350 16.10 0.60 -23.15
N MET A 351 16.24 1.00 -21.89
CA MET A 351 15.44 0.47 -20.80
C MET A 351 14.36 1.47 -20.40
N MET A 352 13.12 1.00 -20.38
CA MET A 352 11.97 1.74 -19.84
C MET A 352 11.54 1.08 -18.54
N THR A 353 11.22 1.90 -17.55
CA THR A 353 10.69 1.42 -16.26
C THR A 353 9.29 1.98 -16.04
N VAL A 354 8.30 1.12 -15.97
CA VAL A 354 6.97 1.44 -15.48
C VAL A 354 6.97 1.18 -13.98
N ARG A 355 6.65 2.19 -13.18
CA ARG A 355 6.52 2.07 -11.71
C ARG A 355 5.11 2.43 -11.28
N GLY A 356 4.61 1.79 -10.26
CA GLY A 356 3.33 2.13 -9.65
C GLY A 356 2.81 1.04 -8.72
N SER A 357 2.17 1.46 -7.65
CA SER A 357 1.63 0.59 -6.60
C SER A 357 0.56 -0.38 -7.08
N SER A 358 -0.15 -0.05 -8.17
CA SER A 358 -1.20 -0.90 -8.75
C SER A 358 -0.65 -2.08 -9.55
N LEU A 359 0.61 -2.05 -9.97
CA LEU A 359 1.18 -3.04 -10.90
C LEU A 359 1.20 -4.47 -10.34
N GLU A 360 1.30 -4.64 -9.02
CA GLU A 360 1.34 -5.96 -8.38
C GLU A 360 -0.01 -6.66 -8.31
N THR A 361 -1.08 -5.89 -8.21
CA THR A 361 -2.42 -6.42 -7.94
C THR A 361 -3.33 -6.40 -9.15
N GLU A 362 -2.90 -5.73 -10.21
CA GLU A 362 -3.65 -5.61 -11.46
C GLU A 362 -3.32 -6.78 -12.39
N THR A 363 -4.25 -7.67 -12.57
CA THR A 363 -4.09 -8.80 -13.51
C THR A 363 -3.99 -8.31 -14.95
N GLY A 364 -3.10 -8.91 -15.75
CA GLY A 364 -2.94 -8.57 -17.17
C GLY A 364 -2.07 -7.35 -17.44
N ILE A 365 -1.38 -6.78 -16.45
CA ILE A 365 -0.52 -5.60 -16.61
C ILE A 365 0.60 -5.81 -17.63
N VAL A 366 1.25 -6.98 -17.59
CA VAL A 366 2.30 -7.33 -18.56
C VAL A 366 1.73 -7.34 -19.97
N GLN A 367 0.54 -7.93 -20.17
CA GLN A 367 -0.13 -7.94 -21.47
C GLN A 367 -0.44 -6.53 -21.97
N ARG A 368 -0.89 -5.62 -21.09
CA ARG A 368 -1.16 -4.21 -21.44
C ARG A 368 0.08 -3.50 -21.97
N ILE A 369 1.24 -3.82 -21.44
CA ILE A 369 2.53 -3.26 -21.90
C ILE A 369 2.98 -3.94 -23.19
N THR A 370 2.93 -5.26 -23.26
CA THR A 370 3.53 -6.02 -24.37
C THR A 370 2.66 -6.08 -25.62
N GLN A 371 1.35 -6.07 -25.49
CA GLN A 371 0.44 -6.17 -26.64
C GLN A 371 0.54 -5.00 -27.63
N PRO A 372 0.60 -3.72 -27.20
CA PRO A 372 0.82 -2.60 -28.12
C PRO A 372 2.17 -2.70 -28.84
N LEU A 373 3.22 -3.10 -28.16
CA LEU A 373 4.56 -3.27 -28.73
C LEU A 373 4.55 -4.37 -29.81
N ALA A 374 3.92 -5.51 -29.51
CA ALA A 374 3.78 -6.59 -30.48
C ALA A 374 3.01 -6.17 -31.75
N ARG A 375 1.93 -5.38 -31.59
CA ARG A 375 1.16 -4.84 -32.73
C ARG A 375 1.98 -3.88 -33.62
N ALA A 376 2.89 -3.14 -33.01
CA ALA A 376 3.83 -2.25 -33.69
C ALA A 376 5.09 -2.97 -34.21
N SER A 377 5.18 -4.29 -34.06
CA SER A 377 6.37 -5.08 -34.44
C SER A 377 7.65 -4.64 -33.71
N ILE A 378 7.51 -4.13 -32.48
CA ILE A 378 8.62 -3.79 -31.60
C ILE A 378 9.04 -5.03 -30.84
N ASN A 379 10.31 -5.44 -31.04
CA ASN A 379 10.86 -6.60 -30.35
C ASN A 379 11.22 -6.27 -28.90
N LEU A 380 10.96 -7.23 -28.01
CA LEU A 380 11.38 -7.19 -26.61
C LEU A 380 12.65 -8.02 -26.42
N TYR A 381 13.72 -7.35 -26.03
CA TYR A 381 15.01 -8.02 -25.68
C TYR A 381 15.04 -8.47 -24.22
N GLY A 382 14.09 -8.04 -23.42
CA GLY A 382 13.87 -8.48 -22.05
C GLY A 382 12.71 -7.76 -21.38
N ILE A 383 12.11 -8.44 -20.43
CA ILE A 383 11.13 -7.88 -19.50
C ILE A 383 11.45 -8.41 -18.11
N VAL A 384 11.56 -7.51 -17.15
CA VAL A 384 11.84 -7.86 -15.76
C VAL A 384 10.77 -7.23 -14.88
N THR A 385 9.99 -8.06 -14.22
CA THR A 385 8.97 -7.62 -13.28
C THR A 385 9.51 -7.71 -11.87
N ILE A 386 9.55 -6.58 -11.18
CA ILE A 386 9.96 -6.47 -9.79
C ILE A 386 8.83 -5.76 -9.04
N ARG A 387 7.89 -6.53 -8.51
CA ARG A 387 6.76 -6.02 -7.73
C ARG A 387 6.11 -4.78 -8.37
N SER A 388 6.25 -3.62 -7.75
CA SER A 388 5.70 -2.34 -8.22
C SER A 388 6.46 -1.71 -9.41
N SER A 389 7.33 -2.47 -10.08
CA SER A 389 8.01 -1.98 -11.28
C SER A 389 8.14 -3.04 -12.38
N ILE A 390 8.03 -2.62 -13.62
CA ILE A 390 8.25 -3.44 -14.81
C ILE A 390 9.29 -2.74 -15.67
N ARG A 391 10.41 -3.41 -15.90
CA ARG A 391 11.47 -2.95 -16.80
C ARG A 391 11.33 -3.64 -18.14
N VAL A 392 11.39 -2.87 -19.20
CA VAL A 392 11.26 -3.34 -20.58
C VAL A 392 12.49 -2.90 -21.35
N PHE A 393 13.12 -3.81 -22.09
CA PHE A 393 14.28 -3.54 -22.92
C PHE A 393 13.90 -3.67 -24.40
N VAL A 394 14.05 -2.58 -25.15
CA VAL A 394 13.78 -2.49 -26.59
C VAL A 394 14.97 -1.92 -27.33
N SER A 395 14.99 -2.00 -28.67
CA SER A 395 16.01 -1.30 -29.46
C SER A 395 15.93 0.22 -29.23
N SER A 396 17.06 0.90 -29.11
CA SER A 396 17.11 2.37 -28.97
C SER A 396 16.48 3.07 -30.16
N GLU A 397 16.52 2.47 -31.35
CA GLU A 397 15.89 3.01 -32.56
C GLU A 397 14.36 3.08 -32.47
N GLN A 398 13.73 2.17 -31.70
CA GLN A 398 12.27 2.09 -31.51
C GLN A 398 11.83 2.63 -30.14
N ALA A 399 12.75 3.22 -29.37
CA ALA A 399 12.47 3.59 -27.96
C ALA A 399 11.38 4.66 -27.82
N GLU A 400 11.35 5.68 -28.68
CA GLU A 400 10.32 6.73 -28.60
C GLU A 400 8.92 6.17 -28.89
N GLU A 401 8.79 5.38 -29.96
CA GLU A 401 7.53 4.74 -30.32
C GLU A 401 7.05 3.79 -29.20
N ALA A 402 7.96 2.98 -28.65
CA ALA A 402 7.66 2.08 -27.54
C ALA A 402 7.20 2.85 -26.29
N LEU A 403 7.85 3.98 -25.98
CA LEU A 403 7.50 4.84 -24.86
C LEU A 403 6.06 5.37 -24.98
N ASP A 404 5.69 5.87 -26.15
CA ASP A 404 4.37 6.44 -26.38
C ASP A 404 3.28 5.36 -26.32
N LEU A 405 3.54 4.19 -26.88
CA LEU A 405 2.62 3.05 -26.82
C LEU A 405 2.39 2.56 -25.38
N ILE A 406 3.45 2.43 -24.58
CA ILE A 406 3.36 2.03 -23.18
C ILE A 406 2.64 3.11 -22.38
N ARG A 407 2.95 4.41 -22.61
CA ARG A 407 2.30 5.53 -21.94
C ARG A 407 0.80 5.52 -22.20
N ALA A 408 0.39 5.40 -23.46
CA ALA A 408 -1.02 5.32 -23.83
C ALA A 408 -1.72 4.13 -23.16
N ALA A 409 -1.10 2.95 -23.15
CA ALA A 409 -1.65 1.75 -22.54
C ALA A 409 -1.79 1.84 -21.02
N MET A 410 -0.90 2.57 -20.35
CA MET A 410 -0.91 2.72 -18.88
C MET A 410 -1.84 3.84 -18.41
N MET A 411 -2.08 4.89 -19.22
CA MET A 411 -2.95 6.01 -18.89
C MET A 411 -4.44 5.74 -19.15
N VAL A 412 -4.79 4.71 -19.89
CA VAL A 412 -6.20 4.32 -20.10
C VAL A 412 -6.77 3.79 -18.79
N LYS A 413 -7.47 4.65 -18.03
CA LYS A 413 -8.33 4.22 -16.92
C LYS A 413 -9.35 3.23 -17.50
N ARG A 414 -9.51 2.07 -16.89
CA ARG A 414 -10.66 1.20 -17.17
C ARG A 414 -11.92 2.01 -16.86
N THR A 415 -12.71 2.29 -17.88
CA THR A 415 -14.12 2.68 -17.78
C THR A 415 -14.92 1.52 -17.21
#